data_47d9711be52063d3ef81ccaa70013caa
#
_entry.id   47d9711be52063d3ef81ccaa70013caa
#
_cell.length_a   1.000
_cell.length_b   1.000
_cell.length_c   1.000
_cell.angle_alpha   90.00
_cell.angle_beta   90.00
_cell.angle_gamma   90.00
#
_symmetry.space_group_name_H-M   'P 1'
#
loop_
_entity.id
_entity.type
_entity.pdbx_description
1 polymer ?
#
loop_
_entity_poly.entity_id
_entity_poly.type
_entity_poly.pdbx_seq_one_letter_code
_entity_poly.pdbx_strand_id
1 'polypeptide(L)'
;KLLDDKKYFELYVSHYIRIGYGPIYIINKAKQSGIPQNIIEEFDFINYNDDIKASCLKQSQKKIKLIKESDAYQKIMKLKRYLISRGYDYNMINEVIKEII
;
A
#
# COMPACT_ATOMS: atom_id res chain seq x y z
N LYS A 1 22.72 -21.65 6.03
CA LYS A 1 21.48 -20.92 5.88
C LYS A 1 20.73 -21.34 4.63
N LEU A 2 19.52 -21.78 4.81
CA LEU A 2 18.74 -22.37 3.73
C LEU A 2 17.69 -21.43 3.14
N LEU A 3 17.46 -20.30 3.79
CA LEU A 3 16.42 -19.38 3.33
C LEU A 3 16.97 -18.43 2.28
N ASP A 4 16.21 -18.30 1.20
CA ASP A 4 16.46 -17.27 0.20
C ASP A 4 15.69 -16.01 0.65
N ASP A 5 16.40 -15.06 1.26
CA ASP A 5 15.79 -13.85 1.79
C ASP A 5 15.10 -13.01 0.73
N LYS A 6 15.65 -12.98 -0.49
CA LYS A 6 15.03 -12.25 -1.58
C LYS A 6 13.68 -12.85 -1.95
N LYS A 7 13.62 -14.16 -2.09
CA LYS A 7 12.38 -14.85 -2.43
C LYS A 7 11.36 -14.72 -1.31
N TYR A 8 11.82 -14.82 -0.07
CA TYR A 8 10.97 -14.64 1.08
C TYR A 8 10.35 -13.24 1.07
N PHE A 9 11.16 -12.22 0.77
CA PHE A 9 10.66 -10.85 0.72
C PHE A 9 9.68 -10.64 -0.43
N GLU A 10 9.92 -11.25 -1.59
CA GLU A 10 8.97 -11.18 -2.71
C GLU A 10 7.60 -11.71 -2.31
N LEU A 11 7.57 -12.85 -1.63
CA LEU A 11 6.33 -13.44 -1.15
C LEU A 11 5.66 -12.55 -0.10
N TYR A 12 6.46 -11.95 0.76
CA TYR A 12 6.04 -11.02 1.79
C TYR A 12 5.33 -9.81 1.15
N VAL A 13 5.98 -9.22 0.13
CA VAL A 13 5.43 -8.08 -0.59
C VAL A 13 4.11 -8.44 -1.25
N SER A 14 4.07 -9.55 -1.98
CA SER A 14 2.88 -10.00 -2.68
C SER A 14 1.72 -10.21 -1.72
N HIS A 15 2.00 -10.80 -0.57
CA HIS A 15 0.99 -11.05 0.45
C HIS A 15 0.36 -9.74 0.96
N TYR A 16 1.21 -8.77 1.32
CA TYR A 16 0.71 -7.53 1.89
C TYR A 16 0.00 -6.64 0.87
N ILE A 17 0.46 -6.65 -0.38
CA ILE A 17 -0.26 -5.94 -1.45
C ILE A 17 -1.67 -6.52 -1.59
N ARG A 18 -1.78 -7.85 -1.60
CA ARG A 18 -3.06 -8.52 -1.78
C ARG A 18 -4.06 -8.19 -0.67
N ILE A 19 -3.58 -8.06 0.56
CA ILE A 19 -4.48 -7.74 1.68
C ILE A 19 -4.70 -6.24 1.87
N GLY A 20 -4.13 -5.41 1.00
CA GLY A 20 -4.50 -4.00 0.97
C GLY A 20 -3.51 -3.03 1.59
N TYR A 21 -2.20 -3.33 1.54
CA TYR A 21 -1.18 -2.42 2.06
C TYR A 21 -0.28 -1.91 0.95
N GLY A 22 0.27 -0.72 1.15
CA GLY A 22 1.19 -0.10 0.20
C GLY A 22 2.65 -0.29 0.58
N PRO A 23 3.57 0.18 -0.30
CA PRO A 23 5.02 -0.05 -0.12
C PRO A 23 5.57 0.48 1.19
N ILE A 24 5.11 1.64 1.65
CA ILE A 24 5.64 2.25 2.87
C ILE A 24 5.37 1.37 4.07
N TYR A 25 4.16 0.84 4.18
CA TYR A 25 3.79 -0.08 5.25
C TYR A 25 4.63 -1.36 5.17
N ILE A 26 4.76 -1.91 3.95
CA ILE A 26 5.48 -3.16 3.71
C ILE A 26 6.94 -3.03 4.14
N ILE A 27 7.59 -1.93 3.75
CA ILE A 27 8.98 -1.67 4.10
C ILE A 27 9.16 -1.59 5.62
N ASN A 28 8.31 -0.83 6.29
CA ASN A 28 8.40 -0.67 7.74
C ASN A 28 8.15 -1.99 8.47
N LYS A 29 7.18 -2.76 8.00
CA LYS A 29 6.86 -4.05 8.59
C LYS A 29 8.01 -5.04 8.39
N ALA A 30 8.63 -5.02 7.21
CA ALA A 30 9.77 -5.88 6.90
C ALA A 30 10.94 -5.59 7.82
N LYS A 31 11.22 -4.32 8.08
CA LYS A 31 12.29 -3.92 9.00
C LYS A 31 12.03 -4.47 10.40
N GLN A 32 10.78 -4.37 10.86
CA GLN A 32 10.40 -4.88 12.17
C GLN A 32 10.51 -6.40 12.25
N SER A 33 10.31 -7.08 11.13
CA SER A 33 10.36 -8.54 11.06
C SER A 33 11.79 -9.08 10.90
N GLY A 34 12.79 -8.20 10.81
CA GLY A 34 14.18 -8.61 10.74
C GLY A 34 14.68 -8.94 9.34
N ILE A 35 13.97 -8.54 8.29
CA ILE A 35 14.47 -8.73 6.93
C ILE A 35 15.69 -7.83 6.74
N PRO A 36 16.80 -8.35 6.20
CA PRO A 36 18.02 -7.56 6.04
C PRO A 36 17.80 -6.28 5.24
N GLN A 37 18.41 -5.20 5.68
CA GLN A 37 18.23 -3.87 5.07
C GLN A 37 18.61 -3.88 3.59
N ASN A 38 19.69 -4.56 3.21
CA ASN A 38 20.11 -4.62 1.82
C ASN A 38 19.06 -5.30 0.91
N ILE A 39 18.38 -6.30 1.43
CA ILE A 39 17.31 -6.97 0.68
C ILE A 39 16.17 -5.99 0.41
N ILE A 40 15.79 -5.22 1.43
CA ILE A 40 14.71 -4.24 1.31
C ILE A 40 15.09 -3.14 0.32
N GLU A 41 16.32 -2.61 0.41
CA GLU A 41 16.78 -1.54 -0.45
C GLU A 41 16.93 -1.93 -1.91
N GLU A 42 17.31 -3.18 -2.16
CA GLU A 42 17.47 -3.68 -3.53
C GLU A 42 16.15 -4.04 -4.19
N PHE A 43 15.10 -4.17 -3.41
CA PHE A 43 13.81 -4.57 -3.96
C PHE A 43 13.18 -3.41 -4.74
N ASP A 44 12.74 -3.71 -5.95
CA ASP A 44 12.12 -2.71 -6.83
C ASP A 44 10.62 -2.95 -6.90
N PHE A 45 9.85 -2.02 -6.37
CA PHE A 45 8.39 -2.11 -6.38
C PHE A 45 7.77 -1.80 -7.74
N ILE A 46 8.58 -1.37 -8.72
CA ILE A 46 8.05 -0.93 -10.00
C ILE A 46 7.27 -2.04 -10.72
N ASN A 47 7.72 -3.28 -10.57
CA ASN A 47 7.05 -4.43 -11.17
C ASN A 47 5.70 -4.74 -10.53
N TYR A 48 5.44 -4.15 -9.37
CA TYR A 48 4.21 -4.35 -8.61
C TYR A 48 3.29 -3.14 -8.67
N ASN A 49 3.64 -2.14 -9.47
CA ASN A 49 2.92 -0.86 -9.47
C ASN A 49 1.43 -1.04 -9.81
N ASP A 50 1.14 -1.86 -10.80
CA ASP A 50 -0.25 -2.10 -11.20
C ASP A 50 -1.04 -2.82 -10.10
N ASP A 51 -0.40 -3.77 -9.43
CA ASP A 51 -1.03 -4.49 -8.33
C ASP A 51 -1.26 -3.58 -7.13
N ILE A 52 -0.30 -2.70 -6.85
CA ILE A 52 -0.42 -1.73 -5.76
C ILE A 52 -1.56 -0.76 -6.06
N LYS A 53 -1.66 -0.28 -7.28
CA LYS A 53 -2.72 0.63 -7.68
C LYS A 53 -4.09 -0.04 -7.57
N ALA A 54 -4.20 -1.28 -8.05
CA ALA A 54 -5.45 -2.03 -7.96
C ALA A 54 -5.86 -2.24 -6.50
N SER A 55 -4.89 -2.55 -5.65
CA SER A 55 -5.13 -2.72 -4.22
C SER A 55 -5.60 -1.41 -3.58
N CYS A 56 -4.95 -0.30 -3.90
CA CYS A 56 -5.30 1.01 -3.39
C CYS A 56 -6.72 1.40 -3.82
N LEU A 57 -7.05 1.16 -5.08
CA LEU A 57 -8.38 1.44 -5.61
C LEU A 57 -9.45 0.64 -4.86
N LYS A 58 -9.19 -0.64 -4.64
CA LYS A 58 -10.13 -1.51 -3.94
C LYS A 58 -10.35 -1.04 -2.50
N GLN A 59 -9.27 -0.69 -1.81
CA GLN A 59 -9.37 -0.16 -0.44
C GLN A 59 -10.13 1.15 -0.41
N SER A 60 -9.90 2.01 -1.40
CA SER A 60 -10.58 3.30 -1.51
C SER A 60 -12.08 3.14 -1.71
N GLN A 61 -12.46 2.23 -2.60
CA GLN A 61 -13.88 1.96 -2.89
C GLN A 61 -14.62 1.42 -1.66
N LYS A 62 -13.96 0.55 -0.91
CA LYS A 62 -14.53 0.02 0.33
C LYS A 62 -14.67 1.09 1.40
N LYS A 63 -13.61 1.87 1.58
CA LYS A 63 -13.58 2.87 2.66
C LYS A 63 -14.54 4.02 2.43
N ILE A 64 -14.64 4.48 1.17
CA ILE A 64 -15.49 5.64 0.87
C ILE A 64 -16.95 5.37 1.21
N LYS A 65 -17.39 4.14 1.10
CA LYS A 65 -18.76 3.75 1.46
C LYS A 65 -19.00 3.82 2.96
N LEU A 66 -17.95 3.73 3.76
CA LEU A 66 -18.04 3.74 5.22
C LEU A 66 -17.91 5.14 5.81
N ILE A 67 -17.44 6.10 5.01
CA ILE A 67 -17.27 7.47 5.48
C ILE A 67 -18.63 8.16 5.42
N LYS A 68 -19.09 8.67 6.55
CA LYS A 68 -20.42 9.24 6.69
C LYS A 68 -20.51 10.75 6.48
N GLU A 69 -19.37 11.40 6.23
CA GLU A 69 -19.36 12.83 5.97
C GLU A 69 -20.11 13.14 4.68
N SER A 70 -20.96 14.16 4.71
CA SER A 70 -21.69 14.60 3.52
C SER A 70 -20.87 15.58 2.68
N ASP A 71 -19.93 16.30 3.32
CA ASP A 71 -19.05 17.25 2.64
C ASP A 71 -17.99 16.47 1.86
N ALA A 72 -17.96 16.69 0.54
CA ALA A 72 -17.02 16.00 -0.35
C ALA A 72 -15.57 16.22 0.07
N TYR A 73 -15.20 17.44 0.48
CA TYR A 73 -13.85 17.74 0.90
C TYR A 73 -13.45 16.91 2.13
N GLN A 74 -14.32 16.88 3.13
CA GLN A 74 -14.06 16.12 4.36
C GLN A 74 -13.97 14.62 4.07
N LYS A 75 -14.84 14.14 3.19
CA LYS A 75 -14.83 12.72 2.79
C LYS A 75 -13.49 12.36 2.15
N ILE A 76 -13.00 13.19 1.23
CA ILE A 76 -11.73 12.97 0.56
C ILE A 76 -10.57 13.02 1.56
N MET A 77 -10.58 13.98 2.49
CA MET A 77 -9.53 14.09 3.48
C MET A 77 -9.45 12.86 4.39
N LYS A 78 -10.60 12.33 4.80
CA LYS A 78 -10.63 11.11 5.60
C LYS A 78 -10.12 9.91 4.81
N LEU A 79 -10.50 9.81 3.54
CA LEU A 79 -10.03 8.75 2.68
C LEU A 79 -8.50 8.81 2.52
N LYS A 80 -7.96 9.99 2.28
CA LYS A 80 -6.51 10.16 2.15
C LYS A 80 -5.77 9.71 3.40
N ARG A 81 -6.25 10.10 4.58
CA ARG A 81 -5.63 9.67 5.84
C ARG A 81 -5.63 8.16 5.97
N TYR A 82 -6.74 7.55 5.62
CA TYR A 82 -6.85 6.10 5.68
C TYR A 82 -5.82 5.44 4.77
N LEU A 83 -5.70 5.91 3.53
CA LEU A 83 -4.78 5.33 2.56
C LEU A 83 -3.32 5.55 2.96
N ILE A 84 -3.01 6.70 3.55
CA ILE A 84 -1.68 6.95 4.09
C ILE A 84 -1.37 5.94 5.20
N SER A 85 -2.32 5.67 6.06
CA SER A 85 -2.12 4.71 7.15
C SER A 85 -1.92 3.28 6.63
N ARG A 86 -2.42 2.98 5.43
CA ARG A 86 -2.22 1.68 4.78
C ARG A 86 -0.87 1.61 4.06
N GLY A 87 -0.13 2.71 3.98
CA GLY A 87 1.22 2.72 3.42
C GLY A 87 1.33 3.10 1.96
N TYR A 88 0.28 3.63 1.35
CA TYR A 88 0.35 4.12 -0.02
C TYR A 88 0.96 5.52 -0.05
N ASP A 89 1.71 5.84 -1.11
CA ASP A 89 2.30 7.15 -1.24
C ASP A 89 1.32 8.17 -1.82
N TYR A 90 1.66 9.45 -1.72
CA TYR A 90 0.77 10.52 -2.17
C TYR A 90 0.44 10.44 -3.65
N ASN A 91 1.41 10.11 -4.49
CA ASN A 91 1.17 10.04 -5.93
C ASN A 91 0.13 8.98 -6.25
N MET A 92 0.28 7.81 -5.65
CA MET A 92 -0.67 6.71 -5.85
C MET A 92 -2.06 7.09 -5.33
N ILE A 93 -2.12 7.69 -4.15
CA ILE A 93 -3.37 8.10 -3.53
C ILE A 93 -4.11 9.10 -4.42
N ASN A 94 -3.39 10.11 -4.92
CA ASN A 94 -3.99 11.13 -5.77
C ASN A 94 -4.50 10.56 -7.09
N GLU A 95 -3.75 9.65 -7.71
CA GLU A 95 -4.20 8.97 -8.92
C GLU A 95 -5.50 8.22 -8.70
N VAL A 96 -5.56 7.46 -7.61
CA VAL A 96 -6.73 6.62 -7.30
C VAL A 96 -7.94 7.49 -6.98
N ILE A 97 -7.75 8.55 -6.22
CA ILE A 97 -8.87 9.45 -5.86
C ILE A 97 -9.47 10.08 -7.12
N LYS A 98 -8.62 10.48 -8.09
CA LYS A 98 -9.12 11.03 -9.34
C LYS A 98 -10.01 10.04 -10.10
N GLU A 99 -9.76 8.76 -9.96
CA GLU A 99 -10.54 7.74 -10.67
C GLU A 99 -11.88 7.46 -10.01
N ILE A 100 -12.03 7.74 -8.73
CA ILE A 100 -13.27 7.40 -8.00
C ILE A 100 -14.17 8.60 -7.70
N ILE A 101 -13.71 9.81 -7.97
CA ILE A 101 -14.57 11.00 -7.87
C ILE A 101 -15.00 11.52 -9.28
#